data_7d61e1abc63c4acd0da4cf2ecdf9ca28
#
_entry.id   7d61e1abc63c4acd0da4cf2ecdf9ca28
#
_cell.length_a   1.000
_cell.length_b   1.000
_cell.length_c   1.000
_cell.angle_alpha   90.00
_cell.angle_beta   90.00
_cell.angle_gamma   90.00
#
_symmetry.space_group_name_H-M   'P 1'
#
loop_
_entity.id
_entity.type
_entity.pdbx_description
1 polymer ?
#
loop_
_entity_poly.entity_id
_entity_poly.type
_entity_poly.pdbx_seq_one_letter_code
_entity_poly.pdbx_strand_id
1 'polypeptide(L)'
;MITLLEARNIGKRFGGLQALSDVSLTIRKGEVYGLIGPNGAGKTTFFNVLTGAYTPDDGEFVFNGAVLPSGKPHLVVAQGVARTFQNIRLFRELTALENVMAGHHIRTSAGVWGILTQNRHTVEEERLTTERAYELLKYVGIERFATATAKNLSYGDQRRLEIARALATEPQLLALDEPAAGMNATETVQLKNLIEQIRGDGITVLLIEHDVKLVMGLCDRVAVLDFGRKIAEDVPAEVQKNEAVIGAYLGGGHKHAH
;
A
#
# COMPACT_ATOMS: atom_id res chain seq x y z
N MET A 1 -12.30 13.03 14.56
CA MET A 1 -11.89 12.03 13.55
C MET A 1 -11.19 10.89 14.27
N ILE A 2 -11.46 9.63 13.89
CA ILE A 2 -10.93 8.44 14.58
C ILE A 2 -9.57 8.11 14.00
N THR A 3 -8.57 7.91 14.86
CA THR A 3 -7.23 7.42 14.47
C THR A 3 -7.31 5.95 14.08
N LEU A 4 -6.78 5.59 12.91
CA LEU A 4 -6.69 4.22 12.45
C LEU A 4 -5.29 3.63 12.68
N LEU A 5 -4.25 4.41 12.35
CA LEU A 5 -2.85 4.01 12.50
C LEU A 5 -2.06 5.11 13.21
N GLU A 6 -1.23 4.71 14.16
CA GLU A 6 -0.20 5.55 14.78
C GLU A 6 1.17 4.90 14.59
N ALA A 7 2.11 5.61 14.01
CA ALA A 7 3.52 5.29 14.11
C ALA A 7 4.12 6.09 15.28
N ARG A 8 4.74 5.42 16.22
CA ARG A 8 5.30 6.01 17.45
C ARG A 8 6.80 5.81 17.48
N ASN A 9 7.55 6.89 17.27
CA ASN A 9 9.02 6.94 17.38
C ASN A 9 9.77 5.85 16.60
N ILE A 10 9.31 5.59 15.35
CA ILE A 10 9.86 4.51 14.53
C ILE A 10 11.31 4.79 14.17
N GLY A 11 12.18 3.87 14.60
CA GLY A 11 13.60 3.82 14.26
C GLY A 11 13.97 2.56 13.51
N LYS A 12 14.89 2.69 12.50
CA LYS A 12 15.44 1.54 11.79
C LYS A 12 16.87 1.81 11.32
N ARG A 13 17.76 0.86 11.60
CA ARG A 13 19.16 0.87 11.13
C ARG A 13 19.47 -0.33 10.27
N PHE A 14 20.39 -0.15 9.36
CA PHE A 14 21.00 -1.22 8.57
C PHE A 14 22.52 -1.07 8.69
N GLY A 15 23.14 -1.88 9.55
CA GLY A 15 24.55 -1.70 9.91
C GLY A 15 24.81 -0.30 10.48
N GLY A 16 25.68 0.47 9.83
CA GLY A 16 25.99 1.85 10.24
C GLY A 16 25.00 2.93 9.72
N LEU A 17 24.05 2.56 8.86
CA LEU A 17 23.12 3.51 8.25
C LEU A 17 21.82 3.61 9.07
N GLN A 18 21.51 4.82 9.58
CA GLN A 18 20.22 5.14 10.18
C GLN A 18 19.21 5.45 9.06
N ALA A 19 18.35 4.50 8.74
CA ALA A 19 17.36 4.65 7.66
C ALA A 19 16.07 5.35 8.12
N LEU A 20 15.69 5.18 9.40
CA LEU A 20 14.59 5.92 10.06
C LEU A 20 15.02 6.33 11.45
N SER A 21 14.72 7.56 11.84
CA SER A 21 15.07 8.15 13.14
C SER A 21 13.86 8.90 13.69
N ASP A 22 13.23 8.32 14.72
CA ASP A 22 12.14 8.96 15.47
C ASP A 22 10.96 9.41 14.60
N VAL A 23 10.52 8.56 13.66
CA VAL A 23 9.40 8.89 12.78
C VAL A 23 8.08 8.60 13.48
N SER A 24 7.33 9.68 13.76
CA SER A 24 6.00 9.59 14.36
C SER A 24 4.97 10.26 13.45
N LEU A 25 3.88 9.54 13.13
CA LEU A 25 2.75 10.08 12.34
C LEU A 25 1.45 9.37 12.69
N THR A 26 0.34 9.99 12.29
CA THR A 26 -1.00 9.49 12.59
C THR A 26 -1.84 9.50 11.32
N ILE A 27 -2.47 8.36 10.98
CA ILE A 27 -3.39 8.23 9.86
C ILE A 27 -4.80 8.06 10.42
N ARG A 28 -5.75 8.85 9.91
CA ARG A 28 -7.16 8.84 10.33
C ARG A 28 -7.96 7.89 9.45
N LYS A 29 -9.04 7.35 10.01
CA LYS A 29 -9.94 6.48 9.24
C LYS A 29 -10.58 7.23 8.08
N GLY A 30 -10.52 6.66 6.88
CA GLY A 30 -11.15 7.18 5.66
C GLY A 30 -10.38 8.32 4.98
N GLU A 31 -9.13 8.63 5.39
CA GLU A 31 -8.31 9.60 4.67
C GLU A 31 -7.40 8.93 3.62
N VAL A 32 -7.01 9.70 2.61
CA VAL A 32 -5.85 9.40 1.75
C VAL A 32 -4.67 10.16 2.33
N TYR A 33 -3.73 9.42 2.91
CA TYR A 33 -2.53 9.97 3.54
C TYR A 33 -1.31 9.78 2.66
N GLY A 34 -0.63 10.85 2.30
CA GLY A 34 0.58 10.84 1.48
C GLY A 34 1.85 10.75 2.32
N LEU A 35 2.80 9.94 1.91
CA LEU A 35 4.17 9.92 2.43
C LEU A 35 5.13 10.19 1.29
N ILE A 36 5.74 11.38 1.27
CA ILE A 36 6.65 11.81 0.22
C ILE A 36 8.05 12.12 0.77
N GLY A 37 8.98 12.42 -0.12
CA GLY A 37 10.35 12.80 0.21
C GLY A 37 11.31 12.43 -0.90
N PRO A 38 12.55 12.96 -0.89
CA PRO A 38 13.58 12.63 -1.86
C PRO A 38 13.93 11.14 -1.91
N ASN A 39 14.67 10.72 -2.92
CA ASN A 39 15.22 9.37 -2.96
C ASN A 39 16.17 9.14 -1.78
N GLY A 40 16.04 8.00 -1.13
CA GLY A 40 16.81 7.71 0.09
C GLY A 40 16.27 8.34 1.38
N ALA A 41 15.14 9.06 1.33
CA ALA A 41 14.52 9.67 2.52
C ALA A 41 14.00 8.67 3.57
N GLY A 42 13.92 7.37 3.26
CA GLY A 42 13.44 6.34 4.18
C GLY A 42 12.01 5.86 3.94
N LYS A 43 11.30 6.36 2.92
CA LYS A 43 9.90 6.02 2.61
C LYS A 43 9.67 4.51 2.49
N THR A 44 10.43 3.83 1.64
CA THR A 44 10.32 2.37 1.44
C THR A 44 10.69 1.60 2.71
N THR A 45 11.64 2.10 3.51
CA THR A 45 11.98 1.51 4.82
C THR A 45 10.80 1.62 5.77
N PHE A 46 10.19 2.80 5.89
CA PHE A 46 9.00 3.02 6.72
C PHE A 46 7.87 2.06 6.31
N PHE A 47 7.62 1.93 5.01
CA PHE A 47 6.61 1.05 4.46
C PHE A 47 6.88 -0.43 4.77
N ASN A 48 8.13 -0.87 4.65
CA ASN A 48 8.53 -2.23 4.96
C ASN A 48 8.43 -2.55 6.47
N VAL A 49 8.70 -1.57 7.34
CA VAL A 49 8.51 -1.73 8.78
C VAL A 49 7.02 -1.81 9.12
N LEU A 50 6.20 -0.88 8.61
CA LEU A 50 4.74 -0.87 8.80
C LEU A 50 4.10 -2.20 8.40
N THR A 51 4.49 -2.74 7.26
CA THR A 51 3.90 -3.97 6.70
C THR A 51 4.55 -5.25 7.20
N GLY A 52 5.40 -5.15 8.24
CA GLY A 52 6.03 -6.28 8.91
C GLY A 52 7.11 -7.00 8.11
N ALA A 53 7.56 -6.44 6.97
CA ALA A 53 8.70 -6.99 6.23
C ALA A 53 10.02 -6.78 6.97
N TYR A 54 10.12 -5.68 7.74
CA TYR A 54 11.23 -5.43 8.66
C TYR A 54 10.71 -5.22 10.08
N THR A 55 11.51 -5.60 11.07
CA THR A 55 11.26 -5.26 12.47
C THR A 55 11.86 -3.87 12.72
N PRO A 56 11.13 -2.94 13.36
CA PRO A 56 11.73 -1.68 13.84
C PRO A 56 12.76 -1.97 14.91
N ASP A 57 13.78 -1.12 15.02
CA ASP A 57 14.76 -1.20 16.12
C ASP A 57 14.26 -0.39 17.33
N ASP A 58 13.49 0.67 17.05
CA ASP A 58 12.85 1.51 18.07
C ASP A 58 11.40 1.81 17.64
N GLY A 59 10.53 2.02 18.63
CA GLY A 59 9.13 2.39 18.41
C GLY A 59 8.20 1.25 18.01
N GLU A 60 6.95 1.59 17.76
CA GLU A 60 5.89 0.63 17.43
C GLU A 60 4.83 1.25 16.52
N PHE A 61 4.10 0.42 15.80
CA PHE A 61 2.87 0.81 15.12
C PHE A 61 1.66 0.35 15.92
N VAL A 62 0.69 1.24 16.11
CA VAL A 62 -0.61 0.93 16.72
C VAL A 62 -1.70 1.07 15.66
N PHE A 63 -2.44 0.01 15.41
CA PHE A 63 -3.51 -0.06 14.43
C PHE A 63 -4.82 -0.46 15.10
N ASN A 64 -5.88 0.35 14.94
CA ASN A 64 -7.15 0.16 15.66
C ASN A 64 -6.96 0.01 17.18
N GLY A 65 -5.99 0.72 17.77
CA GLY A 65 -5.71 0.64 19.22
C GLY A 65 -4.89 -0.58 19.66
N ALA A 66 -4.50 -1.48 18.75
CA ALA A 66 -3.65 -2.63 19.04
C ALA A 66 -2.28 -2.52 18.38
N VAL A 67 -1.23 -2.98 19.04
CA VAL A 67 0.13 -2.98 18.48
C VAL A 67 0.19 -3.97 17.29
N LEU A 68 0.72 -3.50 16.15
CA LEU A 68 0.95 -4.35 14.98
C LEU A 68 2.12 -5.31 15.24
N PRO A 69 1.99 -6.60 14.86
CA PRO A 69 3.07 -7.55 14.99
C PRO A 69 4.22 -7.23 14.04
N SER A 70 5.40 -6.94 14.56
CA SER A 70 6.59 -6.66 13.78
C SER A 70 7.21 -7.94 13.20
N GLY A 71 7.82 -7.86 12.02
CA GLY A 71 8.50 -9.00 11.37
C GLY A 71 7.57 -10.15 10.94
N LYS A 72 6.25 -9.96 10.90
CA LYS A 72 5.25 -10.98 10.58
C LYS A 72 4.20 -10.45 9.60
N PRO A 73 4.53 -10.32 8.29
CA PRO A 73 3.64 -9.69 7.31
C PRO A 73 2.24 -10.32 7.25
N HIS A 74 2.13 -11.64 7.35
CA HIS A 74 0.84 -12.34 7.30
C HIS A 74 -0.09 -11.96 8.47
N LEU A 75 0.44 -11.68 9.67
CA LEU A 75 -0.35 -11.21 10.79
C LEU A 75 -0.75 -9.74 10.64
N VAL A 76 0.09 -8.91 10.01
CA VAL A 76 -0.24 -7.52 9.68
C VAL A 76 -1.41 -7.47 8.71
N VAL A 77 -1.38 -8.32 7.65
CA VAL A 77 -2.51 -8.45 6.71
C VAL A 77 -3.77 -8.95 7.42
N ALA A 78 -3.65 -9.95 8.29
CA ALA A 78 -4.79 -10.47 9.06
C ALA A 78 -5.45 -9.41 9.96
N GLN A 79 -4.70 -8.39 10.41
CA GLN A 79 -5.24 -7.25 11.15
C GLN A 79 -5.91 -6.19 10.26
N GLY A 80 -5.82 -6.30 8.94
CA GLY A 80 -6.49 -5.41 7.99
C GLY A 80 -5.58 -4.36 7.35
N VAL A 81 -4.27 -4.57 7.33
CA VAL A 81 -3.31 -3.74 6.59
C VAL A 81 -2.84 -4.49 5.35
N ALA A 82 -3.28 -4.09 4.16
CA ALA A 82 -2.80 -4.64 2.90
C ALA A 82 -1.80 -3.70 2.21
N ARG A 83 -0.96 -4.26 1.35
CA ARG A 83 0.02 -3.49 0.56
C ARG A 83 0.09 -3.94 -0.89
N THR A 84 0.45 -3.00 -1.76
CA THR A 84 1.07 -3.29 -3.06
C THR A 84 2.59 -3.17 -2.97
N PHE A 85 3.29 -3.54 -4.02
CA PHE A 85 4.75 -3.46 -4.09
C PHE A 85 5.17 -2.51 -5.20
N GLN A 86 6.28 -1.80 -5.04
CA GLN A 86 6.86 -0.95 -6.07
C GLN A 86 7.10 -1.75 -7.36
N ASN A 87 7.74 -2.92 -7.26
CA ASN A 87 7.81 -3.89 -8.35
C ASN A 87 6.62 -4.83 -8.25
N ILE A 88 5.80 -4.90 -9.27
CA ILE A 88 4.60 -5.74 -9.33
C ILE A 88 4.95 -7.19 -8.96
N ARG A 89 4.27 -7.72 -7.93
CA ARG A 89 4.45 -9.09 -7.43
C ARG A 89 3.19 -9.92 -7.64
N LEU A 90 2.89 -10.23 -8.88
CA LEU A 90 1.81 -11.14 -9.25
C LEU A 90 2.32 -12.58 -9.38
N PHE A 91 1.43 -13.53 -9.21
CA PHE A 91 1.64 -14.92 -9.64
C PHE A 91 1.53 -14.96 -11.16
N ARG A 92 2.66 -14.83 -11.82
CA ARG A 92 2.76 -14.53 -13.25
C ARG A 92 2.10 -15.57 -14.16
N GLU A 93 2.10 -16.84 -13.76
CA GLU A 93 1.55 -17.96 -14.53
C GLU A 93 0.07 -18.22 -14.22
N LEU A 94 -0.47 -17.61 -13.17
CA LEU A 94 -1.90 -17.68 -12.84
C LEU A 94 -2.68 -16.65 -13.64
N THR A 95 -3.96 -16.90 -13.83
CA THR A 95 -4.91 -15.97 -14.42
C THR A 95 -5.14 -14.75 -13.50
N ALA A 96 -5.74 -13.68 -14.03
CA ALA A 96 -6.11 -12.54 -13.23
C ALA A 96 -7.07 -12.93 -12.10
N LEU A 97 -8.05 -13.78 -12.40
CA LEU A 97 -9.01 -14.27 -11.41
C LEU A 97 -8.33 -15.05 -10.29
N GLU A 98 -7.46 -16.01 -10.62
CA GLU A 98 -6.72 -16.82 -9.63
C GLU A 98 -5.79 -15.97 -8.77
N ASN A 99 -5.19 -14.88 -9.33
CA ASN A 99 -4.41 -13.93 -8.54
C ASN A 99 -5.25 -13.26 -7.46
N VAL A 100 -6.47 -12.84 -7.77
CA VAL A 100 -7.37 -12.20 -6.78
C VAL A 100 -7.85 -13.22 -5.76
N MET A 101 -8.23 -14.43 -6.20
CA MET A 101 -8.61 -15.53 -5.31
C MET A 101 -7.51 -15.84 -4.29
N ALA A 102 -6.24 -15.86 -4.73
CA ALA A 102 -5.10 -16.07 -3.83
C ALA A 102 -5.00 -15.01 -2.71
N GLY A 103 -5.44 -13.77 -2.97
CA GLY A 103 -5.55 -12.72 -1.95
C GLY A 103 -6.60 -13.05 -0.88
N HIS A 104 -7.71 -13.65 -1.26
CA HIS A 104 -8.80 -14.01 -0.35
C HIS A 104 -8.44 -15.18 0.58
N HIS A 105 -7.56 -16.11 0.16
CA HIS A 105 -7.18 -17.29 0.96
C HIS A 105 -6.56 -16.97 2.33
N ILE A 106 -6.06 -15.77 2.56
CA ILE A 106 -5.57 -15.35 3.87
C ILE A 106 -6.68 -15.33 4.93
N ARG A 107 -7.95 -15.24 4.51
CA ARG A 107 -9.14 -15.19 5.39
C ARG A 107 -9.94 -16.50 5.41
N THR A 108 -9.68 -17.42 4.50
CA THR A 108 -10.40 -18.69 4.48
C THR A 108 -9.81 -19.66 5.49
N SER A 109 -10.68 -20.31 6.25
CA SER A 109 -10.32 -21.31 7.26
C SER A 109 -10.18 -22.73 6.67
N ALA A 110 -10.27 -22.88 5.34
CA ALA A 110 -10.15 -24.16 4.68
C ALA A 110 -8.74 -24.77 4.91
N GLY A 111 -8.62 -25.57 5.94
CA GLY A 111 -7.43 -26.38 6.18
C GLY A 111 -7.22 -27.36 5.03
N VAL A 112 -5.97 -27.82 4.86
CA VAL A 112 -5.54 -28.80 3.82
C VAL A 112 -6.47 -30.03 3.71
N TRP A 113 -7.15 -30.40 4.77
CA TRP A 113 -8.13 -31.50 4.80
C TRP A 113 -9.44 -31.19 4.07
N GLY A 114 -9.90 -29.93 4.04
CA GLY A 114 -11.10 -29.52 3.30
C GLY A 114 -10.92 -29.65 1.78
N ILE A 115 -9.72 -29.33 1.28
CA ILE A 115 -9.37 -29.42 -0.14
C ILE A 115 -9.34 -30.88 -0.62
N LEU A 116 -8.90 -31.81 0.23
CA LEU A 116 -8.81 -33.25 -0.11
C LEU A 116 -10.17 -33.97 -0.11
N THR A 117 -11.18 -33.44 0.57
CA THR A 117 -12.48 -34.16 0.75
C THR A 117 -13.57 -33.68 -0.19
N GLN A 118 -13.37 -32.63 -1.02
CA GLN A 118 -14.39 -32.04 -1.93
C GLN A 118 -15.78 -31.93 -1.27
N ASN A 119 -15.81 -31.51 0.00
CA ASN A 119 -17.06 -31.40 0.73
C ASN A 119 -17.92 -30.29 0.12
N ARG A 120 -19.26 -30.39 0.18
CA ARG A 120 -20.19 -29.33 -0.31
C ARG A 120 -19.87 -27.95 0.21
N HIS A 121 -19.36 -27.86 1.42
CA HIS A 121 -18.90 -26.58 2.02
C HIS A 121 -17.71 -25.98 1.26
N THR A 122 -16.75 -26.80 0.85
CA THR A 122 -15.56 -26.34 0.10
C THR A 122 -15.93 -25.86 -1.30
N VAL A 123 -16.87 -26.54 -1.98
CA VAL A 123 -17.35 -26.13 -3.32
C VAL A 123 -18.10 -24.80 -3.26
N GLU A 124 -18.94 -24.59 -2.24
CA GLU A 124 -19.66 -23.34 -2.05
C GLU A 124 -18.72 -22.19 -1.67
N GLU A 125 -17.72 -22.43 -0.81
CA GLU A 125 -16.70 -21.45 -0.45
C GLU A 125 -15.86 -21.04 -1.68
N GLU A 126 -15.49 -21.99 -2.53
CA GLU A 126 -14.77 -21.74 -3.78
C GLU A 126 -15.62 -20.91 -4.76
N ARG A 127 -16.92 -21.22 -4.88
CA ARG A 127 -17.86 -20.46 -5.71
C ARG A 127 -17.94 -19.00 -5.23
N LEU A 128 -18.15 -18.78 -3.93
CA LEU A 128 -18.23 -17.45 -3.34
C LEU A 128 -16.91 -16.66 -3.50
N THR A 129 -15.76 -17.33 -3.32
CA THR A 129 -14.44 -16.73 -3.54
C THR A 129 -14.26 -16.33 -5.00
N THR A 130 -14.70 -17.17 -5.94
CA THR A 130 -14.62 -16.88 -7.37
C THR A 130 -15.50 -15.68 -7.75
N GLU A 131 -16.74 -15.63 -7.26
CA GLU A 131 -17.67 -14.51 -7.49
C GLU A 131 -17.10 -13.22 -6.91
N ARG A 132 -16.60 -13.25 -5.68
CA ARG A 132 -15.98 -12.09 -5.05
C ARG A 132 -14.74 -11.62 -5.81
N ALA A 133 -13.90 -12.55 -6.26
CA ALA A 133 -12.73 -12.21 -7.07
C ALA A 133 -13.11 -11.56 -8.40
N TYR A 134 -14.17 -12.06 -9.07
CA TYR A 134 -14.66 -11.47 -10.31
C TYR A 134 -15.23 -10.04 -10.08
N GLU A 135 -15.98 -9.83 -9.01
CA GLU A 135 -16.48 -8.49 -8.64
C GLU A 135 -15.33 -7.51 -8.35
N LEU A 136 -14.24 -7.97 -7.74
CA LEU A 136 -13.04 -7.13 -7.55
C LEU A 136 -12.33 -6.81 -8.87
N LEU A 137 -12.26 -7.74 -9.83
CA LEU A 137 -11.75 -7.45 -11.17
C LEU A 137 -12.60 -6.40 -11.87
N LYS A 138 -13.92 -6.48 -11.75
CA LYS A 138 -14.86 -5.48 -12.28
C LYS A 138 -14.70 -4.13 -11.57
N TYR A 139 -14.52 -4.13 -10.26
CA TYR A 139 -14.30 -2.94 -9.46
C TYR A 139 -13.06 -2.16 -9.93
N VAL A 140 -11.96 -2.85 -10.25
CA VAL A 140 -10.75 -2.20 -10.78
C VAL A 140 -10.77 -2.05 -12.32
N GLY A 141 -11.84 -2.50 -13.02
CA GLY A 141 -12.06 -2.30 -14.47
C GLY A 141 -11.24 -3.21 -15.38
N ILE A 142 -10.93 -4.43 -14.96
CA ILE A 142 -10.16 -5.41 -15.75
C ILE A 142 -10.87 -6.78 -15.86
N GLU A 143 -12.17 -6.86 -15.62
CA GLU A 143 -12.96 -8.10 -15.66
C GLU A 143 -12.86 -8.85 -16.98
N ARG A 144 -12.69 -8.12 -18.10
CA ARG A 144 -12.48 -8.71 -19.44
C ARG A 144 -11.24 -9.59 -19.53
N PHE A 145 -10.31 -9.44 -18.60
CA PHE A 145 -9.07 -10.20 -18.52
C PHE A 145 -9.10 -11.29 -17.44
N ALA A 146 -10.27 -11.62 -16.87
CA ALA A 146 -10.39 -12.58 -15.77
C ALA A 146 -9.67 -13.91 -16.04
N THR A 147 -9.76 -14.43 -17.26
CA THR A 147 -9.13 -15.69 -17.69
C THR A 147 -7.74 -15.51 -18.31
N ALA A 148 -7.28 -14.27 -18.49
CA ALA A 148 -5.96 -14.01 -19.05
C ALA A 148 -4.87 -14.26 -18.01
N THR A 149 -3.76 -14.85 -18.43
CA THR A 149 -2.57 -15.03 -17.59
C THR A 149 -1.98 -13.66 -17.22
N ALA A 150 -1.67 -13.46 -15.93
CA ALA A 150 -1.23 -12.17 -15.40
C ALA A 150 -0.02 -11.56 -16.13
N LYS A 151 0.94 -12.37 -16.57
CA LYS A 151 2.12 -11.91 -17.32
C LYS A 151 1.79 -11.29 -18.69
N ASN A 152 0.62 -11.58 -19.25
CA ASN A 152 0.19 -11.12 -20.56
C ASN A 152 -0.60 -9.79 -20.50
N LEU A 153 -0.88 -9.30 -19.29
CA LEU A 153 -1.56 -8.03 -19.10
C LEU A 153 -0.61 -6.85 -19.36
N SER A 154 -1.17 -5.71 -19.77
CA SER A 154 -0.43 -4.45 -19.81
C SER A 154 0.08 -4.08 -18.41
N TYR A 155 1.09 -3.22 -18.33
CA TYR A 155 1.63 -2.79 -17.03
C TYR A 155 0.55 -2.14 -16.14
N GLY A 156 -0.28 -1.27 -16.70
CA GLY A 156 -1.40 -0.64 -15.99
C GLY A 156 -2.44 -1.64 -15.49
N ASP A 157 -2.77 -2.67 -16.31
CA ASP A 157 -3.71 -3.71 -15.91
C ASP A 157 -3.10 -4.64 -14.84
N GLN A 158 -1.78 -4.94 -14.90
CA GLN A 158 -1.08 -5.67 -13.85
C GLN A 158 -1.11 -4.90 -12.51
N ARG A 159 -0.95 -3.57 -12.55
CA ARG A 159 -1.04 -2.73 -11.34
C ARG A 159 -2.46 -2.73 -10.75
N ARG A 160 -3.50 -2.67 -11.59
CA ARG A 160 -4.89 -2.80 -11.15
C ARG A 160 -5.18 -4.18 -10.57
N LEU A 161 -4.63 -5.23 -11.16
CA LEU A 161 -4.73 -6.59 -10.64
C LEU A 161 -4.07 -6.72 -9.25
N GLU A 162 -2.92 -6.08 -9.05
CA GLU A 162 -2.26 -6.06 -7.75
C GLU A 162 -3.11 -5.35 -6.68
N ILE A 163 -3.77 -4.25 -7.04
CA ILE A 163 -4.73 -3.56 -6.16
C ILE A 163 -5.94 -4.47 -5.87
N ALA A 164 -6.53 -5.11 -6.89
CA ALA A 164 -7.65 -6.04 -6.70
C ALA A 164 -7.29 -7.19 -5.75
N ARG A 165 -6.09 -7.77 -5.89
CA ARG A 165 -5.59 -8.80 -4.98
C ARG A 165 -5.39 -8.29 -3.56
N ALA A 166 -4.92 -7.06 -3.39
CA ALA A 166 -4.81 -6.44 -2.07
C ALA A 166 -6.20 -6.20 -1.44
N LEU A 167 -7.17 -5.72 -2.23
CA LEU A 167 -8.55 -5.52 -1.79
C LEU A 167 -9.25 -6.83 -1.41
N ALA A 168 -8.88 -7.97 -2.02
CA ALA A 168 -9.41 -9.28 -1.68
C ALA A 168 -9.11 -9.70 -0.22
N THR A 169 -8.12 -9.08 0.43
CA THR A 169 -7.87 -9.26 1.86
C THR A 169 -8.82 -8.44 2.75
N GLU A 170 -9.77 -7.68 2.18
CA GLU A 170 -10.71 -6.77 2.85
C GLU A 170 -10.01 -5.83 3.85
N PRO A 171 -9.07 -5.02 3.41
CA PRO A 171 -8.27 -4.19 4.30
C PRO A 171 -9.05 -2.99 4.84
N GLN A 172 -8.68 -2.52 6.02
CA GLN A 172 -9.08 -1.21 6.53
C GLN A 172 -8.05 -0.13 6.14
N LEU A 173 -6.78 -0.53 5.92
CA LEU A 173 -5.71 0.32 5.41
C LEU A 173 -5.08 -0.35 4.18
N LEU A 174 -5.18 0.32 3.04
CA LEU A 174 -4.49 -0.07 1.81
C LEU A 174 -3.25 0.81 1.62
N ALA A 175 -2.08 0.20 1.69
CA ALA A 175 -0.81 0.87 1.49
C ALA A 175 -0.32 0.66 0.04
N LEU A 176 -0.14 1.76 -0.70
CA LEU A 176 0.25 1.78 -2.10
C LEU A 176 1.68 2.34 -2.24
N ASP A 177 2.59 1.57 -2.82
CA ASP A 177 4.00 1.93 -3.01
C ASP A 177 4.25 2.31 -4.48
N GLU A 178 4.36 3.59 -4.76
CA GLU A 178 4.56 4.19 -6.09
C GLU A 178 3.61 3.61 -7.16
N PRO A 179 2.28 3.63 -6.92
CA PRO A 179 1.34 2.95 -7.81
C PRO A 179 1.25 3.57 -9.21
N ALA A 180 1.62 4.85 -9.39
CA ALA A 180 1.60 5.55 -10.68
C ALA A 180 2.91 5.39 -11.47
N ALA A 181 3.95 4.75 -10.91
CA ALA A 181 5.24 4.60 -11.59
C ALA A 181 5.06 3.87 -12.94
N GLY A 182 5.59 4.47 -14.02
CA GLY A 182 5.50 3.90 -15.37
C GLY A 182 4.15 4.04 -16.08
N MET A 183 3.17 4.71 -15.48
CA MET A 183 1.86 4.99 -16.07
C MET A 183 1.88 6.23 -16.96
N ASN A 184 1.10 6.21 -18.03
CA ASN A 184 0.83 7.40 -18.82
C ASN A 184 -0.23 8.29 -18.12
N ALA A 185 -0.45 9.51 -18.65
CA ALA A 185 -1.38 10.48 -18.05
C ALA A 185 -2.81 9.95 -17.89
N THR A 186 -3.32 9.19 -18.88
CA THR A 186 -4.66 8.60 -18.83
C THR A 186 -4.76 7.53 -17.75
N GLU A 187 -3.77 6.66 -17.65
CA GLU A 187 -3.69 5.62 -16.62
C GLU A 187 -3.58 6.23 -15.22
N THR A 188 -2.81 7.32 -15.06
CA THR A 188 -2.69 8.06 -13.79
C THR A 188 -4.03 8.64 -13.34
N VAL A 189 -4.82 9.23 -14.28
CA VAL A 189 -6.18 9.72 -13.96
C VAL A 189 -7.10 8.58 -13.54
N GLN A 190 -7.04 7.45 -14.23
CA GLN A 190 -7.85 6.28 -13.88
C GLN A 190 -7.45 5.69 -12.52
N LEU A 191 -6.15 5.66 -12.20
CA LEU A 191 -5.66 5.25 -10.90
C LEU A 191 -6.15 6.20 -9.78
N LYS A 192 -6.08 7.51 -10.02
CA LYS A 192 -6.62 8.51 -9.10
C LYS A 192 -8.09 8.25 -8.78
N ASN A 193 -8.93 8.08 -9.81
CA ASN A 193 -10.36 7.80 -9.65
C ASN A 193 -10.59 6.50 -8.88
N LEU A 194 -9.79 5.46 -9.13
CA LEU A 194 -9.85 4.20 -8.39
C LEU A 194 -9.52 4.39 -6.90
N ILE A 195 -8.49 5.18 -6.57
CA ILE A 195 -8.12 5.46 -5.18
C ILE A 195 -9.23 6.28 -4.48
N GLU A 196 -9.83 7.25 -5.15
CA GLU A 196 -10.97 8.02 -4.65
C GLU A 196 -12.20 7.11 -4.39
N GLN A 197 -12.46 6.15 -5.28
CA GLN A 197 -13.52 5.15 -5.11
C GLN A 197 -13.24 4.26 -3.90
N ILE A 198 -12.02 3.72 -3.76
CA ILE A 198 -11.59 2.89 -2.62
C ILE A 198 -11.79 3.65 -1.30
N ARG A 199 -11.39 4.93 -1.26
CA ARG A 199 -11.62 5.80 -0.12
C ARG A 199 -13.13 6.00 0.15
N GLY A 200 -13.91 6.22 -0.91
CA GLY A 200 -15.38 6.39 -0.83
C GLY A 200 -16.07 5.19 -0.20
N ASP A 201 -15.53 3.99 -0.38
CA ASP A 201 -16.00 2.74 0.24
C ASP A 201 -15.51 2.57 1.70
N GLY A 202 -14.84 3.60 2.27
CA GLY A 202 -14.42 3.65 3.67
C GLY A 202 -13.05 3.03 3.95
N ILE A 203 -12.30 2.63 2.93
CA ILE A 203 -10.93 2.13 3.08
C ILE A 203 -9.98 3.32 3.18
N THR A 204 -9.13 3.32 4.21
CA THR A 204 -8.06 4.31 4.38
C THR A 204 -6.91 3.97 3.44
N VAL A 205 -6.30 4.98 2.83
CA VAL A 205 -5.19 4.78 1.89
C VAL A 205 -3.94 5.47 2.40
N LEU A 206 -2.82 4.73 2.49
CA LEU A 206 -1.47 5.29 2.61
C LEU A 206 -0.81 5.23 1.24
N LEU A 207 -0.46 6.38 0.70
CA LEU A 207 0.13 6.54 -0.61
C LEU A 207 1.59 6.97 -0.49
N ILE A 208 2.54 6.15 -0.95
CA ILE A 208 3.92 6.57 -1.16
C ILE A 208 4.06 6.92 -2.63
N GLU A 209 4.47 8.14 -2.92
CA GLU A 209 4.64 8.63 -4.28
C GLU A 209 5.77 9.67 -4.36
N HIS A 210 6.34 9.77 -5.55
CA HIS A 210 7.28 10.83 -5.89
C HIS A 210 6.67 11.85 -6.87
N ASP A 211 5.52 11.54 -7.49
CA ASP A 211 4.75 12.51 -8.27
C ASP A 211 3.97 13.43 -7.34
N VAL A 212 4.59 14.60 -7.09
CA VAL A 212 4.03 15.65 -6.24
C VAL A 212 2.65 16.09 -6.71
N LYS A 213 2.39 16.12 -8.04
CA LYS A 213 1.09 16.58 -8.59
C LYS A 213 -0.02 15.58 -8.22
N LEU A 214 0.25 14.28 -8.33
CA LEU A 214 -0.70 13.25 -7.94
C LEU A 214 -1.03 13.34 -6.44
N VAL A 215 0.00 13.43 -5.60
CA VAL A 215 -0.14 13.53 -4.14
C VAL A 215 -0.95 14.76 -3.74
N MET A 216 -0.61 15.93 -4.30
CA MET A 216 -1.27 17.20 -3.99
C MET A 216 -2.73 17.26 -4.47
N GLY A 217 -3.07 16.48 -5.49
CA GLY A 217 -4.46 16.42 -6.02
C GLY A 217 -5.31 15.28 -5.45
N LEU A 218 -4.76 14.43 -4.56
CA LEU A 218 -5.43 13.23 -4.07
C LEU A 218 -5.43 13.11 -2.54
N CYS A 219 -4.33 13.51 -1.88
CA CYS A 219 -4.16 13.30 -0.45
C CYS A 219 -4.86 14.37 0.39
N ASP A 220 -5.45 13.96 1.51
CA ASP A 220 -6.02 14.87 2.52
C ASP A 220 -4.92 15.49 3.39
N ARG A 221 -3.89 14.70 3.72
CA ARG A 221 -2.70 15.10 4.48
C ARG A 221 -1.46 14.44 3.90
N VAL A 222 -0.32 15.10 4.07
CA VAL A 222 0.97 14.63 3.55
C VAL A 222 2.03 14.78 4.64
N ALA A 223 2.77 13.71 4.90
CA ALA A 223 4.02 13.75 5.64
C ALA A 223 5.21 13.72 4.66
N VAL A 224 6.24 14.47 5.00
CA VAL A 224 7.48 14.53 4.23
C VAL A 224 8.62 13.96 5.06
N LEU A 225 9.28 12.94 4.49
CA LEU A 225 10.52 12.40 5.05
C LEU A 225 11.73 12.99 4.35
N ASP A 226 12.79 13.27 5.10
CA ASP A 226 14.12 13.56 4.62
C ASP A 226 15.17 12.93 5.55
N PHE A 227 16.17 12.22 4.99
CA PHE A 227 17.20 11.48 5.73
C PHE A 227 16.66 10.69 6.94
N GLY A 228 15.54 9.97 6.74
CA GLY A 228 14.92 9.12 7.75
C GLY A 228 14.15 9.85 8.84
N ARG A 229 13.90 11.15 8.72
CA ARG A 229 13.14 11.97 9.68
C ARG A 229 11.93 12.62 9.02
N LYS A 230 10.87 12.81 9.80
CA LYS A 230 9.72 13.60 9.36
C LYS A 230 10.06 15.08 9.50
N ILE A 231 10.11 15.83 8.39
CA ILE A 231 10.41 17.24 8.35
C ILE A 231 9.18 18.14 8.28
N ALA A 232 8.05 17.60 7.77
CA ALA A 232 6.78 18.31 7.72
C ALA A 232 5.61 17.30 7.72
N GLU A 233 4.43 17.77 8.17
CA GLU A 233 3.16 17.04 8.06
C GLU A 233 2.02 18.05 8.12
N ASP A 234 1.27 18.19 7.01
CA ASP A 234 0.13 19.09 6.91
C ASP A 234 -0.75 18.74 5.70
N VAL A 235 -1.76 19.57 5.44
CA VAL A 235 -2.51 19.53 4.18
C VAL A 235 -1.60 19.86 2.99
N PRO A 236 -1.87 19.30 1.79
CA PRO A 236 -0.98 19.48 0.63
C PRO A 236 -0.56 20.91 0.35
N ALA A 237 -1.49 21.88 0.44
CA ALA A 237 -1.24 23.29 0.14
C ALA A 237 -0.23 23.94 1.10
N GLU A 238 -0.17 23.52 2.35
CA GLU A 238 0.79 24.04 3.33
C GLU A 238 2.15 23.33 3.21
N VAL A 239 2.16 22.03 2.92
CA VAL A 239 3.41 21.29 2.64
C VAL A 239 4.18 21.90 1.46
N GLN A 240 3.49 22.34 0.41
CA GLN A 240 4.14 22.99 -0.76
C GLN A 240 4.86 24.31 -0.42
N LYS A 241 4.42 25.01 0.61
CA LYS A 241 4.99 26.31 1.02
C LYS A 241 6.08 26.17 2.08
N ASN A 242 6.25 24.98 2.63
CA ASN A 242 7.18 24.72 3.72
C ASN A 242 8.63 24.82 3.23
N GLU A 243 9.41 25.75 3.81
CA GLU A 243 10.80 25.99 3.40
C GLU A 243 11.69 24.76 3.57
N ALA A 244 11.50 23.95 4.62
CA ALA A 244 12.27 22.73 4.83
C ALA A 244 11.97 21.71 3.73
N VAL A 245 10.70 21.59 3.28
CA VAL A 245 10.31 20.72 2.17
C VAL A 245 10.93 21.20 0.86
N ILE A 246 10.82 22.50 0.56
CA ILE A 246 11.42 23.09 -0.64
C ILE A 246 12.93 22.83 -0.63
N GLY A 247 13.60 23.07 0.49
CA GLY A 247 15.04 22.83 0.66
C GLY A 247 15.44 21.37 0.45
N ALA A 248 14.65 20.40 0.95
CA ALA A 248 14.93 18.97 0.78
C ALA A 248 14.87 18.53 -0.69
N TYR A 249 13.94 19.08 -1.47
CA TYR A 249 13.82 18.76 -2.90
C TYR A 249 14.82 19.53 -3.79
N LEU A 250 15.21 20.76 -3.43
CA LEU A 250 16.18 21.57 -4.17
C LEU A 250 17.64 21.26 -3.76
N GLY A 251 17.87 20.90 -2.49
CA GLY A 251 19.20 20.62 -1.95
C GLY A 251 19.80 19.28 -2.39
N GLY A 252 18.98 18.31 -2.86
CA GLY A 252 19.43 17.01 -3.33
C GLY A 252 20.19 17.02 -4.67
N GLY A 253 20.20 18.17 -5.40
CA GLY A 253 20.86 18.31 -6.71
C GLY A 253 22.35 18.69 -6.67
N HIS A 254 22.95 18.94 -5.51
CA HIS A 254 24.31 19.53 -5.44
C HIS A 254 25.36 18.72 -4.68
N LYS A 255 25.19 17.43 -4.39
CA LYS A 255 26.20 16.64 -3.68
C LYS A 255 26.76 15.42 -4.46
N HIS A 256 26.78 15.44 -5.78
CA HIS A 256 27.57 14.51 -6.59
C HIS A 256 28.44 15.25 -7.60
N ALA A 257 29.28 16.15 -7.11
CA ALA A 257 30.45 16.66 -7.84
C ALA A 257 31.57 16.82 -6.81
N HIS A 258 32.28 15.71 -6.55
CA HIS A 258 33.73 15.67 -6.27
C HIS A 258 34.13 14.21 -6.10
#